data_19f12b0edd148c6579ace026d79007e6
#
_entry.id   19f12b0edd148c6579ace026d79007e6
#
_cell.length_a   1.000
_cell.length_b   1.000
_cell.length_c   1.000
_cell.angle_alpha   90.00
_cell.angle_beta   90.00
_cell.angle_gamma   90.00
#
_symmetry.space_group_name_H-M   'P 1'
#
loop_
_entity.id
_entity.type
_entity.pdbx_description
1 polymer ?
#
loop_
_entity_poly.entity_id
_entity_poly.type
_entity_poly.pdbx_seq_one_letter_code
_entity_poly.pdbx_strand_id
1 'polypeptide(L)' 'MSNQQAMQELTDRFMNDASFREEMKQDPEGAAERSGLPLDEEDKQALKGIDWGGSNEELKERVSKLRALC' A
#
# COMPACT_ATOMS: atom_id res chain seq x y z
N MET A 1 0.57 3.11 16.58
CA MET A 1 0.23 1.71 16.26
C MET A 1 -0.35 1.64 14.86
N SER A 2 -0.06 0.57 14.13
CA SER A 2 -0.58 0.44 12.78
C SER A 2 -2.07 0.07 12.79
N ASN A 3 -2.77 0.47 11.73
CA ASN A 3 -4.18 0.12 11.55
C ASN A 3 -4.26 -1.07 10.60
N GLN A 4 -4.34 -2.27 11.16
CA GLN A 4 -4.35 -3.51 10.38
C GLN A 4 -5.49 -3.56 9.38
N GLN A 5 -6.67 -3.11 9.77
CA GLN A 5 -7.82 -3.14 8.88
C GLN A 5 -7.62 -2.24 7.66
N ALA A 6 -7.11 -1.04 7.89
CA ALA A 6 -6.82 -0.11 6.80
C ALA A 6 -5.74 -0.67 5.89
N MET A 7 -4.71 -1.28 6.44
CA MET A 7 -3.63 -1.89 5.66
C MET A 7 -4.13 -3.06 4.84
N GLN A 8 -5.04 -3.87 5.38
CA GLN A 8 -5.66 -4.96 4.63
C GLN A 8 -6.47 -4.43 3.46
N GLU A 9 -7.27 -3.41 3.68
CA GLU A 9 -8.06 -2.81 2.61
C GLU A 9 -7.19 -2.21 1.52
N LEU A 10 -6.12 -1.53 1.91
CA LEU A 10 -5.17 -0.97 0.96
C LEU A 10 -4.53 -2.06 0.13
N THR A 11 -4.10 -3.15 0.77
CA THR A 11 -3.49 -4.29 0.10
C THR A 11 -4.46 -4.93 -0.89
N ASP A 12 -5.70 -5.15 -0.45
CA ASP A 12 -6.73 -5.76 -1.30
C ASP A 12 -7.01 -4.87 -2.52
N ARG A 13 -7.10 -3.57 -2.29
CA ARG A 13 -7.33 -2.62 -3.38
C ARG A 13 -6.16 -2.62 -4.36
N PHE A 14 -4.94 -2.63 -3.85
CA PHE A 14 -3.74 -2.72 -4.68
C PHE A 14 -3.74 -3.98 -5.53
N MET A 15 -4.15 -5.10 -4.96
CA MET A 15 -4.18 -6.39 -5.67
C MET A 15 -5.24 -6.44 -6.76
N ASN A 16 -6.39 -5.80 -6.52
CA ASN A 16 -7.57 -5.97 -7.37
C ASN A 16 -7.89 -4.79 -8.28
N ASP A 17 -7.30 -3.62 -8.03
CA ASP A 17 -7.58 -2.40 -8.80
C ASP A 17 -6.31 -1.91 -9.49
N ALA A 18 -6.26 -2.09 -10.81
CA ALA A 18 -5.09 -1.71 -11.60
C ALA A 18 -4.85 -0.18 -11.56
N SER A 19 -5.92 0.60 -11.56
CA SER A 19 -5.80 2.07 -11.48
C SER A 19 -5.16 2.50 -10.17
N PHE A 20 -5.61 1.92 -9.08
CA PHE A 20 -5.05 2.21 -7.77
C PHE A 20 -3.58 1.80 -7.70
N ARG A 21 -3.25 0.65 -8.28
CA ARG A 21 -1.87 0.17 -8.34
C ARG A 21 -0.96 1.17 -9.05
N GLU A 22 -1.41 1.70 -10.17
CA GLU A 22 -0.64 2.70 -10.91
C GLU A 22 -0.46 3.97 -10.11
N GLU A 23 -1.50 4.43 -9.42
CA GLU A 23 -1.40 5.59 -8.55
C GLU A 23 -0.38 5.37 -7.43
N MET A 24 -0.40 4.20 -6.82
CA MET A 24 0.54 3.84 -5.76
C MET A 24 1.98 3.81 -6.27
N LYS A 25 2.19 3.37 -7.51
CA LYS A 25 3.52 3.33 -8.10
C LYS A 25 4.07 4.73 -8.36
N GLN A 26 3.21 5.67 -8.70
CA GLN A 26 3.60 7.03 -8.99
C GLN A 26 3.73 7.88 -7.73
N ASP A 27 2.78 7.73 -6.81
CA ASP A 27 2.71 8.54 -5.60
C ASP A 27 2.08 7.72 -4.47
N PRO A 28 2.88 6.90 -3.78
CA PRO A 28 2.33 6.03 -2.74
C PRO A 28 1.65 6.79 -1.61
N GLU A 29 2.22 7.89 -1.14
CA GLU A 29 1.61 8.67 -0.08
C GLU A 29 0.29 9.32 -0.53
N GLY A 30 0.32 9.99 -1.67
CA GLY A 30 -0.86 10.65 -2.20
C GLY A 30 -1.97 9.69 -2.52
N ALA A 31 -1.63 8.54 -3.12
CA ALA A 31 -2.62 7.51 -3.42
C ALA A 31 -3.26 6.96 -2.15
N ALA A 32 -2.45 6.71 -1.12
CA ALA A 32 -2.96 6.22 0.16
C ALA A 32 -3.91 7.24 0.79
N GLU A 33 -3.56 8.52 0.74
CA GLU A 33 -4.42 9.57 1.28
C GLU A 33 -5.72 9.70 0.49
N ARG A 34 -5.63 9.65 -0.83
CA ARG A 34 -6.81 9.74 -1.69
C ARG A 34 -7.75 8.55 -1.55
N SER A 35 -7.22 7.42 -1.11
CA SER A 35 -8.05 6.23 -0.88
C SER A 35 -9.04 6.42 0.26
N GLY A 36 -8.79 7.38 1.15
CA GLY A 36 -9.64 7.63 2.29
C GLY A 36 -9.47 6.64 3.43
N LEU A 37 -8.47 5.77 3.35
CA LEU A 37 -8.22 4.79 4.39
C LEU A 37 -7.53 5.45 5.60
N PRO A 38 -7.94 5.08 6.83
CA PRO A 38 -7.38 5.69 8.04
C PRO A 38 -6.03 5.09 8.41
N LEU A 39 -5.01 5.40 7.63
CA LEU A 39 -3.65 4.90 7.86
C LEU A 39 -2.94 5.73 8.93
N ASP A 40 -2.22 5.03 9.80
CA ASP A 40 -1.38 5.67 10.83
C ASP A 40 -0.05 6.11 10.22
N GLU A 41 0.71 6.90 10.98
CA GLU A 41 2.05 7.31 10.57
C GLU A 41 2.95 6.12 10.29
N GLU A 42 2.89 5.08 11.11
CA GLU A 42 3.66 3.86 10.91
C GLU A 42 3.34 3.21 9.57
N ASP A 43 2.06 3.16 9.23
CA ASP A 43 1.62 2.58 7.96
C ASP A 43 2.15 3.38 6.78
N LYS A 44 2.11 4.70 6.87
CA LYS A 44 2.63 5.58 5.83
C LYS A 44 4.14 5.42 5.66
N GLN A 45 4.85 5.29 6.78
CA GLN A 45 6.30 5.08 6.77
C GLN A 45 6.64 3.74 6.11
N ALA A 46 5.88 2.70 6.42
CA ALA A 46 6.08 1.39 5.81
C ALA A 46 5.89 1.46 4.30
N LEU A 47 4.88 2.19 3.84
CA LEU A 47 4.64 2.36 2.41
C LEU A 47 5.79 3.10 1.72
N LYS A 48 6.34 4.12 2.38
CA LYS A 48 7.49 4.86 1.84
C LYS A 48 8.72 3.98 1.70
N GLY A 49 8.86 2.98 2.56
CA GLY A 49 10.01 2.09 2.54
C GLY A 49 9.99 1.06 1.41
N ILE A 50 8.89 0.95 0.69
CA ILE A 50 8.77 0.01 -0.41
C ILE A 50 9.36 0.62 -1.68
N ASP A 51 10.08 -0.20 -2.45
CA ASP A 51 10.57 0.19 -3.77
C ASP A 51 9.43 -0.02 -4.78
N TRP A 52 8.76 1.07 -5.15
CA TRP A 52 7.62 1.01 -6.06
C TRP A 52 8.02 0.90 -7.53
N GLY A 53 9.33 0.88 -7.81
CA GLY A 53 9.82 0.78 -9.17
C GLY A 53 9.90 -0.62 -9.75
N GLY A 54 9.55 -1.65 -8.97
CA GLY A 54 9.59 -3.03 -9.41
C GLY A 54 8.41 -3.41 -10.31
N SER A 55 8.41 -4.68 -10.75
CA SER A 55 7.30 -5.21 -11.54
C SER A 55 6.04 -5.34 -10.69
N ASN A 56 4.88 -5.45 -11.34
CA ASN A 56 3.62 -5.63 -10.63
C ASN A 56 3.64 -6.87 -9.74
N GLU A 57 4.26 -7.95 -10.21
CA GLU A 57 4.38 -9.19 -9.44
C GLU A 57 5.20 -8.96 -8.15
N GLU A 58 6.32 -8.28 -8.27
CA GLU A 58 7.17 -7.97 -7.13
C GLU A 58 6.46 -7.07 -6.14
N LEU A 59 5.76 -6.05 -6.65
CA LEU A 59 5.03 -5.11 -5.79
C LEU A 59 3.91 -5.81 -5.03
N LYS A 60 3.18 -6.69 -5.68
CA LYS A 60 2.13 -7.47 -5.03
C LYS A 60 2.69 -8.29 -3.87
N GLU A 61 3.84 -8.92 -4.08
CA GLU A 61 4.49 -9.71 -3.05
C GLU A 61 4.92 -8.83 -1.87
N ARG A 62 5.53 -7.68 -2.16
CA ARG A 62 5.99 -6.75 -1.13
C ARG A 62 4.83 -6.20 -0.30
N VAL A 63 3.76 -5.82 -0.97
CA VAL A 63 2.56 -5.29 -0.30
C VAL A 63 1.91 -6.36 0.55
N SER A 64 1.88 -7.61 0.08
CA SER A 64 1.38 -8.74 0.87
C SER A 64 2.18 -8.94 2.15
N LYS A 65 3.48 -8.73 2.10
CA LYS A 65 4.34 -8.83 3.29
C LYS A 65 4.03 -7.75 4.32
N LEU A 66 3.68 -6.55 3.88
CA LEU A 66 3.26 -5.49 4.79
C LEU A 66 2.02 -5.92 5.57
N ARG A 67 1.07 -6.53 4.89
CA ARG A 67 -0.13 -7.04 5.52
C ARG A 67 0.21 -8.07 6.59
N ALA A 68 1.20 -8.93 6.34
CA ALA A 68 1.62 -9.96 7.27
C ALA A 68 2.33 -9.40 8.49
N LEU A 69 2.96 -8.23 8.36
CA LEU A 69 3.67 -7.58 9.46
C LEU A 69 2.74 -6.85 10.43
N CYS A 70 1.54 -6.55 10.00
CA CYS A 70 0.53 -5.92 10.86
C CYS A 70 -0.31 -6.97 11.64
#